data_def36aec001441039853f6d83a503587
#
_entry.id   def36aec001441039853f6d83a503587
#
_cell.length_a   1.000
_cell.length_b   1.000
_cell.length_c   1.000
_cell.angle_alpha   90.00
_cell.angle_beta   90.00
_cell.angle_gamma   90.00
#
_symmetry.space_group_name_H-M   'P 1'
#
loop_
_entity.id
_entity.type
_entity.pdbx_description
1 polymer ?
#
loop_
_entity_poly.entity_id
_entity_poly.type
_entity_poly.pdbx_seq_one_letter_code
_entity_poly.pdbx_strand_id
1 'polypeptide(L)'
;MNTYSLQTPDIDLDSCVIYQIYPMSFQDSDGDGMGDINGIRQRLDYLATLGVDMLWLTPIYRSPKRDNGYDVADYRAIDPAFGTLTEMEQLIAEAAAHGIGIMMDIVANHTSTEHEWFMKALAGDPRYQSYYVFRDQAFVDAHPITSIFGGSGWQYVPALDRYYLHNFDPSQADLDWDNPAVRAEMAAVINFWLGKGIKGFRFDVIDMVSKEWDRLAMSNGPRLHDYIRELNTASFGGKGIITVGETWGADLAHMQNYSNHDDSEFSMVFNFEHLGLGSDKWSSRFDPLAFKRAMARHQQGLHGRGWNSLFLGNHDLPRAVSRFGDDRPEWRETSARLWAMVLHLMQGTPFIYQGEELAMTNLHWQPDELRDVEAINYCASHSGLAPAELSRRLDAIGRDNARTPMQWNAGPHAGFSTTTPWIALNANHVEINAAEQLARHDSPFHCYRQLIALRKAHPVIRHGNFDLLDGDDPERISYRRHWQDPASGEQHTLLLLANLTANPLPMPHFDKVTDKMRLLLANYPSEPLPLFAPYQCAIWLQVDQG
;
A
#
# COMPACT_ATOMS: atom_id res chain seq x y z
N MET A 1 7.73 32.46 -20.82
CA MET A 1 7.83 31.18 -20.13
C MET A 1 8.13 31.49 -18.68
N ASN A 2 7.11 31.47 -17.83
CA ASN A 2 7.30 31.62 -16.39
C ASN A 2 7.85 30.28 -15.86
N THR A 3 9.13 30.24 -15.56
CA THR A 3 9.73 29.18 -14.75
C THR A 3 9.22 29.37 -13.32
N TYR A 4 8.09 28.74 -12.99
CA TYR A 4 7.77 28.49 -11.59
C TYR A 4 8.88 27.59 -11.05
N SER A 5 9.74 28.14 -10.21
CA SER A 5 10.55 27.33 -9.30
C SER A 5 9.55 26.56 -8.42
N LEU A 6 9.29 25.31 -8.75
CA LEU A 6 8.47 24.42 -7.94
C LEU A 6 9.20 24.24 -6.60
N GLN A 7 8.82 25.02 -5.59
CA GLN A 7 9.20 24.74 -4.21
C GLN A 7 8.37 23.52 -3.79
N THR A 8 8.91 22.32 -4.05
CA THR A 8 8.31 21.08 -3.57
C THR A 8 8.61 20.96 -2.08
N PRO A 9 7.66 20.43 -1.25
CA PRO A 9 7.85 20.33 0.19
C PRO A 9 9.06 19.45 0.53
N ASP A 10 9.76 19.82 1.61
CA ASP A 10 10.73 18.94 2.26
C ASP A 10 9.95 18.01 3.20
N ILE A 11 9.99 16.71 2.94
CA ILE A 11 9.20 15.72 3.67
C ILE A 11 10.13 14.86 4.50
N ASP A 12 9.99 14.96 5.82
CA ASP A 12 10.75 14.16 6.78
C ASP A 12 10.19 12.72 6.84
N LEU A 13 11.01 11.73 6.48
CA LEU A 13 10.66 10.32 6.47
C LEU A 13 10.11 9.84 7.83
N ASP A 14 10.69 10.29 8.94
CA ASP A 14 10.36 9.81 10.29
C ASP A 14 8.92 10.15 10.68
N SER A 15 8.45 11.33 10.26
CA SER A 15 7.11 11.83 10.57
C SER A 15 6.10 11.66 9.45
N CYS A 16 6.54 11.30 8.25
CA CYS A 16 5.71 11.18 7.05
C CYS A 16 4.57 10.19 7.24
N VAL A 17 3.39 10.57 6.75
CA VAL A 17 2.22 9.72 6.56
C VAL A 17 1.78 9.80 5.11
N ILE A 18 1.66 8.64 4.46
CA ILE A 18 1.36 8.51 3.04
C ILE A 18 -0.10 8.07 2.87
N TYR A 19 -0.81 8.74 1.98
CA TYR A 19 -2.17 8.34 1.59
C TYR A 19 -2.12 7.73 0.20
N GLN A 20 -2.58 6.50 0.06
CA GLN A 20 -2.64 5.82 -1.22
C GLN A 20 -3.95 6.13 -1.93
N ILE A 21 -3.85 6.61 -3.17
CA ILE A 21 -4.96 6.84 -4.08
C ILE A 21 -4.94 5.80 -5.19
N TYR A 22 -6.10 5.17 -5.42
CA TYR A 22 -6.41 4.40 -6.61
C TYR A 22 -7.19 5.31 -7.57
N PRO A 23 -6.53 5.95 -8.55
CA PRO A 23 -7.11 7.08 -9.30
C PRO A 23 -8.44 6.75 -9.96
N MET A 24 -8.56 5.56 -10.57
CA MET A 24 -9.81 5.11 -11.23
C MET A 24 -11.06 5.22 -10.34
N SER A 25 -10.90 5.16 -9.02
CA SER A 25 -11.99 5.11 -8.05
C SER A 25 -11.95 6.20 -6.99
N PHE A 26 -11.14 7.26 -7.17
CA PHE A 26 -11.03 8.33 -6.17
C PHE A 26 -12.07 9.43 -6.39
N GLN A 27 -12.04 10.10 -7.54
CA GLN A 27 -13.02 11.11 -7.94
C GLN A 27 -13.02 11.27 -9.46
N ASP A 28 -14.19 11.16 -10.05
CA ASP A 28 -14.45 11.48 -11.45
C ASP A 28 -14.79 12.97 -11.58
N SER A 29 -14.06 13.72 -12.38
CA SER A 29 -14.26 15.16 -12.57
C SER A 29 -15.00 15.53 -13.84
N ASP A 30 -15.01 14.66 -14.86
CA ASP A 30 -15.58 14.93 -16.18
C ASP A 30 -16.86 14.15 -16.50
N GLY A 31 -17.21 13.16 -15.64
CA GLY A 31 -18.48 12.45 -15.70
C GLY A 31 -18.47 11.26 -16.65
N ASP A 32 -17.31 10.67 -16.92
CA ASP A 32 -17.19 9.45 -17.73
C ASP A 32 -17.34 8.14 -16.93
N GLY A 33 -17.39 8.24 -15.60
CA GLY A 33 -17.53 7.12 -14.67
C GLY A 33 -16.21 6.60 -14.12
N MET A 34 -15.07 7.17 -14.53
CA MET A 34 -13.73 6.83 -14.06
C MET A 34 -13.10 8.03 -13.36
N GLY A 35 -12.39 7.79 -12.27
CA GLY A 35 -11.66 8.85 -11.57
C GLY A 35 -10.44 9.31 -12.33
N ASP A 36 -10.03 10.56 -12.13
CA ASP A 36 -9.01 11.25 -12.91
C ASP A 36 -8.14 12.20 -12.06
N ILE A 37 -7.09 12.77 -12.68
CA ILE A 37 -6.15 13.68 -12.03
C ILE A 37 -6.85 14.94 -11.53
N ASN A 38 -7.80 15.50 -12.28
CA ASN A 38 -8.53 16.70 -11.87
C ASN A 38 -9.45 16.40 -10.69
N GLY A 39 -10.02 15.19 -10.63
CA GLY A 39 -10.76 14.71 -9.48
C GLY A 39 -9.88 14.64 -8.21
N ILE A 40 -8.63 14.18 -8.32
CA ILE A 40 -7.68 14.22 -7.20
C ILE A 40 -7.43 15.67 -6.76
N ARG A 41 -7.22 16.60 -7.70
CA ARG A 41 -7.03 18.04 -7.44
C ARG A 41 -8.20 18.63 -6.66
N GLN A 42 -9.44 18.28 -7.02
CA GLN A 42 -10.65 18.74 -6.31
C GLN A 42 -10.71 18.29 -4.84
N ARG A 43 -9.94 17.27 -4.45
CA ARG A 43 -9.95 16.68 -3.10
C ARG A 43 -8.70 16.99 -2.27
N LEU A 44 -7.82 17.87 -2.74
CA LEU A 44 -6.60 18.24 -2.01
C LEU A 44 -6.88 18.87 -0.64
N ASP A 45 -7.93 19.70 -0.51
CA ASP A 45 -8.34 20.28 0.78
C ASP A 45 -8.76 19.19 1.80
N TYR A 46 -9.44 18.13 1.35
CA TYR A 46 -9.81 16.99 2.19
C TYR A 46 -8.55 16.28 2.70
N LEU A 47 -7.61 15.99 1.81
CA LEU A 47 -6.35 15.30 2.13
C LEU A 47 -5.46 16.15 3.06
N ALA A 48 -5.38 17.45 2.83
CA ALA A 48 -4.69 18.39 3.70
C ALA A 48 -5.36 18.49 5.09
N THR A 49 -6.71 18.43 5.16
CA THR A 49 -7.46 18.42 6.42
C THR A 49 -7.20 17.12 7.19
N LEU A 50 -7.06 15.99 6.53
CA LEU A 50 -6.65 14.72 7.17
C LEU A 50 -5.23 14.82 7.74
N GLY A 51 -4.34 15.58 7.10
CA GLY A 51 -2.99 15.90 7.59
C GLY A 51 -1.90 15.01 7.02
N VAL A 52 -2.14 14.33 5.90
CA VAL A 52 -1.15 13.48 5.21
C VAL A 52 -0.06 14.33 4.53
N ASP A 53 1.11 13.75 4.35
CA ASP A 53 2.29 14.44 3.85
C ASP A 53 2.61 14.07 2.40
N MET A 54 2.11 12.93 1.93
CA MET A 54 2.39 12.43 0.57
C MET A 54 1.20 11.65 0.02
N LEU A 55 0.97 11.76 -1.30
CA LEU A 55 -0.02 10.96 -2.02
C LEU A 55 0.70 9.94 -2.91
N TRP A 56 0.49 8.66 -2.64
CA TRP A 56 0.91 7.59 -3.55
C TRP A 56 -0.20 7.32 -4.54
N LEU A 57 0.08 7.54 -5.83
CA LEU A 57 -0.84 7.23 -6.94
C LEU A 57 -0.47 5.87 -7.53
N THR A 58 -1.42 4.93 -7.62
CA THR A 58 -1.23 3.73 -8.45
C THR A 58 -1.06 4.13 -9.92
N PRO A 59 -0.58 3.26 -10.83
CA PRO A 59 -0.14 3.68 -12.16
C PRO A 59 -1.20 4.47 -12.93
N ILE A 60 -0.81 5.66 -13.40
CA ILE A 60 -1.59 6.54 -14.27
C ILE A 60 -0.96 6.69 -15.66
N TYR A 61 0.05 5.87 -15.94
CA TYR A 61 0.74 5.84 -17.22
C TYR A 61 -0.16 5.31 -18.32
N ARG A 62 0.19 5.62 -19.57
CA ARG A 62 -0.49 5.03 -20.72
C ARG A 62 -0.47 3.50 -20.62
N SER A 63 -1.66 2.89 -20.67
CA SER A 63 -1.85 1.44 -20.45
C SER A 63 -3.09 0.94 -21.20
N PRO A 64 -3.09 -0.29 -21.74
CA PRO A 64 -4.31 -0.97 -22.16
C PRO A 64 -5.27 -1.30 -21.02
N LYS A 65 -4.82 -1.18 -19.76
CA LYS A 65 -5.58 -1.44 -18.53
C LYS A 65 -6.10 -2.87 -18.38
N ARG A 66 -5.36 -3.86 -18.90
CA ARG A 66 -5.70 -5.29 -18.73
C ARG A 66 -5.50 -5.75 -17.29
N ASP A 67 -4.51 -5.15 -16.62
CA ASP A 67 -4.31 -5.25 -15.17
C ASP A 67 -4.37 -3.84 -14.54
N ASN A 68 -5.42 -3.09 -14.89
CA ASN A 68 -5.79 -1.82 -14.27
C ASN A 68 -4.63 -0.79 -14.17
N GLY A 69 -3.74 -0.75 -15.16
CA GLY A 69 -2.64 0.21 -15.24
C GLY A 69 -1.26 -0.39 -14.97
N TYR A 70 -1.16 -1.59 -14.38
CA TYR A 70 0.11 -2.27 -14.16
C TYR A 70 0.71 -2.89 -15.43
N ASP A 71 -0.01 -2.90 -16.54
CA ASP A 71 0.46 -3.20 -17.90
C ASP A 71 0.86 -1.90 -18.62
N VAL A 72 2.01 -1.31 -18.25
CA VAL A 72 2.46 0.02 -18.72
C VAL A 72 2.93 -0.04 -20.17
N ALA A 73 2.33 0.79 -21.04
CA ALA A 73 2.71 0.93 -22.46
C ALA A 73 3.63 2.14 -22.73
N ASP A 74 3.64 3.16 -21.88
CA ASP A 74 4.56 4.30 -21.94
C ASP A 74 4.69 4.94 -20.54
N TYR A 75 5.88 4.85 -19.94
CA TYR A 75 6.18 5.38 -18.61
C TYR A 75 6.24 6.91 -18.53
N ARG A 76 6.31 7.60 -19.65
CA ARG A 76 6.47 9.08 -19.70
C ARG A 76 5.22 9.81 -20.16
N ALA A 77 4.17 9.06 -20.52
CA ALA A 77 2.88 9.60 -20.90
C ALA A 77 1.81 9.26 -19.85
N ILE A 78 0.91 10.20 -19.59
CA ILE A 78 -0.30 9.96 -18.82
C ILE A 78 -1.35 9.28 -19.73
N ASP A 79 -2.06 8.29 -19.20
CA ASP A 79 -3.18 7.68 -19.92
C ASP A 79 -4.30 8.72 -20.11
N PRO A 80 -4.85 8.87 -21.32
CA PRO A 80 -5.91 9.85 -21.59
C PRO A 80 -7.14 9.73 -20.70
N ALA A 81 -7.43 8.55 -20.15
CA ALA A 81 -8.52 8.36 -19.20
C ALA A 81 -8.27 9.02 -17.84
N PHE A 82 -7.02 9.32 -17.49
CA PHE A 82 -6.67 10.04 -16.27
C PHE A 82 -6.38 11.51 -16.49
N GLY A 83 -6.19 11.94 -17.74
CA GLY A 83 -5.87 13.31 -18.10
C GLY A 83 -4.58 13.45 -18.90
N THR A 84 -3.87 14.56 -18.67
CA THR A 84 -2.69 14.96 -19.43
C THR A 84 -1.47 15.16 -18.54
N LEU A 85 -0.27 15.17 -19.14
CA LEU A 85 0.97 15.51 -18.42
C LEU A 85 0.91 16.92 -17.80
N THR A 86 0.24 17.87 -18.47
CA THR A 86 0.04 19.24 -17.93
C THR A 86 -0.81 19.22 -16.66
N GLU A 87 -1.88 18.44 -16.63
CA GLU A 87 -2.72 18.29 -15.44
C GLU A 87 -1.97 17.59 -14.29
N MET A 88 -1.10 16.61 -14.61
CA MET A 88 -0.23 16.02 -13.62
C MET A 88 0.78 17.03 -13.03
N GLU A 89 1.37 17.90 -13.86
CA GLU A 89 2.25 18.99 -13.41
C GLU A 89 1.48 19.99 -12.53
N GLN A 90 0.21 20.25 -12.83
CA GLN A 90 -0.68 21.09 -12.01
C GLN A 90 -0.99 20.40 -10.67
N LEU A 91 -1.30 19.09 -10.67
CA LEU A 91 -1.50 18.32 -9.43
C LEU A 91 -0.27 18.40 -8.53
N ILE A 92 0.93 18.19 -9.08
CA ILE A 92 2.19 18.28 -8.33
C ILE A 92 2.33 19.68 -7.68
N ALA A 93 2.08 20.73 -8.44
CA ALA A 93 2.21 22.10 -7.95
C ALA A 93 1.15 22.45 -6.88
N GLU A 94 -0.10 22.05 -7.08
CA GLU A 94 -1.19 22.32 -6.13
C GLU A 94 -1.04 21.48 -4.84
N ALA A 95 -0.66 20.21 -4.94
CA ALA A 95 -0.35 19.39 -3.78
C ALA A 95 0.80 20.00 -2.97
N ALA A 96 1.86 20.46 -3.64
CA ALA A 96 2.98 21.16 -3.00
C ALA A 96 2.55 22.42 -2.25
N ALA A 97 1.58 23.19 -2.78
CA ALA A 97 1.01 24.35 -2.11
C ALA A 97 0.26 23.99 -0.80
N HIS A 98 -0.23 22.76 -0.69
CA HIS A 98 -0.81 22.19 0.53
C HIS A 98 0.23 21.51 1.44
N GLY A 99 1.53 21.54 1.10
CA GLY A 99 2.58 20.86 1.83
C GLY A 99 2.62 19.34 1.56
N ILE A 100 1.98 18.86 0.50
CA ILE A 100 1.84 17.44 0.16
C ILE A 100 2.73 17.10 -1.03
N GLY A 101 3.55 16.04 -0.91
CA GLY A 101 4.34 15.48 -2.02
C GLY A 101 3.55 14.45 -2.83
N ILE A 102 4.01 14.17 -4.04
CA ILE A 102 3.47 13.09 -4.87
C ILE A 102 4.49 11.95 -4.96
N MET A 103 4.00 10.72 -4.76
CA MET A 103 4.72 9.46 -4.97
C MET A 103 4.10 8.75 -6.18
N MET A 104 4.95 8.37 -7.15
CA MET A 104 4.55 7.61 -8.33
C MET A 104 4.85 6.14 -8.16
N ASP A 105 4.03 5.29 -8.78
CA ASP A 105 4.26 3.85 -8.86
C ASP A 105 5.17 3.52 -10.04
N ILE A 106 6.21 2.73 -9.85
CA ILE A 106 7.15 2.29 -10.90
C ILE A 106 7.02 0.78 -11.07
N VAL A 107 6.41 0.37 -12.17
CA VAL A 107 6.29 -1.04 -12.58
C VAL A 107 7.60 -1.45 -13.24
N ALA A 108 8.55 -1.96 -12.42
CA ALA A 108 9.93 -2.18 -12.89
C ALA A 108 10.17 -3.60 -13.43
N ASN A 109 9.35 -4.59 -13.05
CA ASN A 109 9.56 -5.99 -13.43
C ASN A 109 9.15 -6.29 -14.88
N HIS A 110 8.12 -5.63 -15.42
CA HIS A 110 7.51 -5.94 -16.72
C HIS A 110 6.97 -4.69 -17.41
N THR A 111 6.65 -4.82 -18.69
CA THR A 111 5.89 -3.81 -19.45
C THR A 111 4.68 -4.44 -20.08
N SER A 112 3.73 -3.61 -20.54
CA SER A 112 2.71 -4.07 -21.48
C SER A 112 3.35 -4.67 -22.74
N THR A 113 2.70 -5.68 -23.33
CA THR A 113 3.01 -6.14 -24.69
C THR A 113 2.74 -5.07 -25.75
N GLU A 114 2.04 -3.99 -25.42
CA GLU A 114 1.84 -2.81 -26.28
C GLU A 114 2.92 -1.72 -26.06
N HIS A 115 3.90 -1.93 -25.16
CA HIS A 115 5.02 -1.02 -24.98
C HIS A 115 5.91 -0.98 -26.23
N GLU A 116 6.41 0.20 -26.59
CA GLU A 116 7.25 0.39 -27.77
C GLU A 116 8.44 -0.59 -27.84
N TRP A 117 9.07 -0.87 -26.68
CA TRP A 117 10.20 -1.82 -26.60
C TRP A 117 9.78 -3.22 -26.98
N PHE A 118 8.63 -3.70 -26.50
CA PHE A 118 8.14 -5.04 -26.81
C PHE A 118 7.71 -5.16 -28.27
N MET A 119 7.04 -4.15 -28.80
CA MET A 119 6.66 -4.10 -30.22
C MET A 119 7.87 -4.14 -31.15
N LYS A 120 8.96 -3.45 -30.81
CA LYS A 120 10.22 -3.52 -31.55
C LYS A 120 10.89 -4.89 -31.42
N ALA A 121 10.85 -5.51 -30.23
CA ALA A 121 11.33 -6.88 -30.01
C ALA A 121 10.60 -7.89 -30.92
N LEU A 122 9.27 -7.79 -31.00
CA LEU A 122 8.44 -8.62 -31.90
C LEU A 122 8.76 -8.38 -33.39
N ALA A 123 9.13 -7.14 -33.75
CA ALA A 123 9.54 -6.79 -35.11
C ALA A 123 10.95 -7.31 -35.48
N GLY A 124 11.63 -7.98 -34.53
CA GLY A 124 12.94 -8.60 -34.78
C GLY A 124 14.14 -7.73 -34.44
N ASP A 125 13.97 -6.58 -33.78
CA ASP A 125 15.08 -5.75 -33.34
C ASP A 125 15.85 -6.45 -32.20
N PRO A 126 17.14 -6.85 -32.42
CA PRO A 126 17.89 -7.63 -31.45
C PRO A 126 18.20 -6.86 -30.16
N ARG A 127 18.29 -5.52 -30.21
CA ARG A 127 18.46 -4.69 -29.02
C ARG A 127 17.26 -4.86 -28.09
N TYR A 128 16.07 -4.70 -28.62
CA TYR A 128 14.84 -4.78 -27.82
C TYR A 128 14.45 -6.22 -27.48
N GLN A 129 14.83 -7.22 -28.28
CA GLN A 129 14.72 -8.62 -27.89
C GLN A 129 15.54 -8.91 -26.62
N SER A 130 16.69 -8.27 -26.43
CA SER A 130 17.50 -8.43 -25.23
C SER A 130 16.94 -7.68 -24.00
N TYR A 131 15.89 -6.89 -24.15
CA TYR A 131 15.23 -6.21 -23.03
C TYR A 131 14.27 -7.12 -22.25
N TYR A 132 13.84 -8.23 -22.87
CA TYR A 132 12.86 -9.16 -22.32
C TYR A 132 13.44 -10.56 -22.15
N VAL A 133 12.84 -11.33 -21.26
CA VAL A 133 13.23 -12.72 -21.03
C VAL A 133 12.63 -13.61 -22.11
N PHE A 134 13.30 -13.72 -23.26
CA PHE A 134 12.94 -14.66 -24.35
C PHE A 134 13.76 -15.95 -24.25
N ARG A 135 13.10 -17.10 -24.39
CA ARG A 135 13.73 -18.44 -24.32
C ARG A 135 13.17 -19.36 -25.42
N ASP A 136 13.94 -20.41 -25.74
CA ASP A 136 13.49 -21.47 -26.66
C ASP A 136 12.66 -22.55 -25.94
N GLN A 137 12.07 -23.47 -26.71
CA GLN A 137 11.25 -24.56 -26.18
C GLN A 137 12.01 -25.43 -25.17
N ALA A 138 13.29 -25.74 -25.43
CA ALA A 138 14.07 -26.62 -24.57
C ALA A 138 14.30 -26.00 -23.18
N PHE A 139 14.51 -24.69 -23.13
CA PHE A 139 14.62 -23.96 -21.86
C PHE A 139 13.27 -23.95 -21.12
N VAL A 140 12.16 -23.67 -21.81
CA VAL A 140 10.82 -23.64 -21.23
C VAL A 140 10.42 -24.99 -20.65
N ASP A 141 10.71 -26.09 -21.38
CA ASP A 141 10.44 -27.46 -20.88
C ASP A 141 11.24 -27.78 -19.60
N ALA A 142 12.47 -27.27 -19.50
CA ALA A 142 13.31 -27.44 -18.33
C ALA A 142 12.92 -26.51 -17.15
N HIS A 143 12.23 -25.39 -17.42
CA HIS A 143 11.86 -24.37 -16.44
C HIS A 143 10.37 -24.05 -16.50
N PRO A 144 9.50 -24.97 -16.04
CA PRO A 144 8.05 -24.76 -16.05
C PRO A 144 7.66 -23.75 -14.98
N ILE A 145 7.39 -22.51 -15.39
CA ILE A 145 6.95 -21.41 -14.51
C ILE A 145 5.42 -21.34 -14.56
N THR A 146 4.81 -21.16 -13.39
CA THR A 146 3.37 -20.86 -13.27
C THR A 146 3.20 -19.38 -13.01
N SER A 147 2.33 -18.73 -13.80
CA SER A 147 1.96 -17.33 -13.60
C SER A 147 1.26 -17.15 -12.25
N ILE A 148 1.47 -16.01 -11.59
CA ILE A 148 0.78 -15.61 -10.36
C ILE A 148 -0.75 -15.54 -10.58
N PHE A 149 -1.18 -15.15 -11.78
CA PHE A 149 -2.60 -15.11 -12.16
C PHE A 149 -3.12 -16.44 -12.75
N GLY A 150 -2.31 -17.51 -12.62
CA GLY A 150 -2.67 -18.85 -13.07
C GLY A 150 -2.23 -19.17 -14.49
N GLY A 151 -2.13 -20.46 -14.79
CA GLY A 151 -1.65 -20.93 -16.09
C GLY A 151 -0.14 -20.92 -16.26
N SER A 152 0.34 -21.07 -17.52
CA SER A 152 1.76 -21.01 -17.84
C SER A 152 2.31 -19.58 -17.67
N GLY A 153 3.51 -19.43 -17.13
CA GLY A 153 4.26 -18.16 -17.15
C GLY A 153 5.03 -17.91 -18.45
N TRP A 154 4.87 -18.77 -19.45
CA TRP A 154 5.51 -18.67 -20.75
C TRP A 154 4.49 -18.52 -21.87
N GLN A 155 4.66 -17.50 -22.73
CA GLN A 155 3.82 -17.27 -23.89
C GLN A 155 4.63 -17.42 -25.18
N TYR A 156 4.18 -18.32 -26.07
CA TYR A 156 4.81 -18.56 -27.38
C TYR A 156 4.55 -17.41 -28.36
N VAL A 157 5.61 -17.02 -29.08
CA VAL A 157 5.60 -16.01 -30.14
C VAL A 157 5.96 -16.68 -31.48
N PRO A 158 4.99 -17.03 -32.33
CA PRO A 158 5.27 -17.74 -33.59
C PRO A 158 6.24 -17.03 -34.53
N ALA A 159 6.21 -15.70 -34.56
CA ALA A 159 7.08 -14.90 -35.46
C ALA A 159 8.58 -14.98 -35.08
N LEU A 160 8.89 -15.31 -33.84
CA LEU A 160 10.27 -15.41 -33.34
C LEU A 160 10.70 -16.86 -33.06
N ASP A 161 9.76 -17.82 -33.10
CA ASP A 161 9.94 -19.20 -32.64
C ASP A 161 10.54 -19.26 -31.23
N ARG A 162 10.02 -18.42 -30.33
CA ARG A 162 10.47 -18.26 -28.94
C ARG A 162 9.31 -18.01 -28.01
N TYR A 163 9.56 -18.17 -26.72
CA TYR A 163 8.65 -17.83 -25.62
C TYR A 163 9.18 -16.62 -24.87
N TYR A 164 8.29 -15.72 -24.43
CA TYR A 164 8.64 -14.73 -23.42
C TYR A 164 8.05 -15.10 -22.07
N LEU A 165 8.74 -14.70 -21.00
CA LEU A 165 8.27 -14.85 -19.63
C LEU A 165 7.22 -13.79 -19.30
N HIS A 166 6.16 -14.21 -18.59
CA HIS A 166 5.24 -13.30 -17.89
C HIS A 166 4.88 -13.91 -16.54
N ASN A 167 5.30 -13.26 -15.45
CA ASN A 167 4.94 -13.72 -14.11
C ASN A 167 3.48 -13.40 -13.73
N PHE A 168 2.82 -12.49 -14.48
CA PHE A 168 1.44 -12.04 -14.31
C PHE A 168 0.61 -12.37 -15.57
N ASP A 169 -0.20 -11.43 -16.04
CA ASP A 169 -0.99 -11.62 -17.25
C ASP A 169 -0.09 -11.79 -18.50
N PRO A 170 -0.50 -12.58 -19.53
CA PRO A 170 0.24 -12.65 -20.79
C PRO A 170 0.51 -11.30 -21.46
N SER A 171 -0.27 -10.27 -21.14
CA SER A 171 -0.02 -8.90 -21.61
C SER A 171 1.12 -8.17 -20.89
N GLN A 172 1.74 -8.77 -19.86
CA GLN A 172 2.77 -8.16 -19.00
C GLN A 172 4.10 -8.91 -19.17
N ALA A 173 4.86 -8.56 -20.21
CA ALA A 173 6.14 -9.23 -20.54
C ALA A 173 7.26 -8.83 -19.56
N ASP A 174 7.90 -9.80 -18.92
CA ASP A 174 8.98 -9.59 -17.95
C ASP A 174 10.24 -9.04 -18.62
N LEU A 175 10.79 -7.97 -18.02
CA LEU A 175 12.06 -7.37 -18.43
C LEU A 175 13.25 -8.20 -17.94
N ASP A 176 14.33 -8.23 -18.74
CA ASP A 176 15.60 -8.87 -18.39
C ASP A 176 16.53 -7.85 -17.71
N TRP A 177 16.49 -7.82 -16.38
CA TRP A 177 17.33 -6.91 -15.58
C TRP A 177 18.82 -7.28 -15.58
N ASP A 178 19.22 -8.46 -16.08
CA ASP A 178 20.63 -8.76 -16.34
C ASP A 178 21.19 -7.84 -17.43
N ASN A 179 20.33 -7.30 -18.29
CA ASN A 179 20.71 -6.33 -19.30
C ASN A 179 20.89 -4.92 -18.70
N PRO A 180 22.11 -4.34 -18.72
CA PRO A 180 22.37 -3.00 -18.19
C PRO A 180 21.59 -1.90 -18.93
N ALA A 181 21.19 -2.12 -20.19
CA ALA A 181 20.38 -1.14 -20.92
C ALA A 181 18.97 -1.03 -20.35
N VAL A 182 18.36 -2.11 -19.85
CA VAL A 182 17.07 -2.08 -19.16
C VAL A 182 17.18 -1.26 -17.86
N ARG A 183 18.22 -1.49 -17.06
CA ARG A 183 18.46 -0.73 -15.83
C ARG A 183 18.65 0.76 -16.09
N ALA A 184 19.40 1.11 -17.15
CA ALA A 184 19.59 2.50 -17.56
C ALA A 184 18.29 3.17 -18.03
N GLU A 185 17.43 2.46 -18.77
CA GLU A 185 16.11 2.99 -19.18
C GLU A 185 15.20 3.21 -17.96
N MET A 186 15.18 2.30 -16.97
CA MET A 186 14.40 2.49 -15.73
C MET A 186 14.93 3.69 -14.92
N ALA A 187 16.23 3.87 -14.80
CA ALA A 187 16.81 5.07 -14.19
C ALA A 187 16.42 6.35 -14.94
N ALA A 188 16.36 6.31 -16.28
CA ALA A 188 15.93 7.45 -17.09
C ALA A 188 14.44 7.76 -16.93
N VAL A 189 13.57 6.75 -16.73
CA VAL A 189 12.15 6.93 -16.37
C VAL A 189 12.02 7.65 -15.03
N ILE A 190 12.72 7.19 -14.00
CA ILE A 190 12.70 7.80 -12.67
C ILE A 190 13.19 9.25 -12.73
N ASN A 191 14.33 9.50 -13.42
CA ASN A 191 14.86 10.85 -13.56
C ASN A 191 13.93 11.79 -14.34
N PHE A 192 13.14 11.29 -15.31
CA PHE A 192 12.11 12.08 -15.97
C PHE A 192 11.07 12.60 -14.95
N TRP A 193 10.57 11.72 -14.07
CA TRP A 193 9.57 12.09 -13.06
C TRP A 193 10.16 12.95 -11.93
N LEU A 194 11.42 12.71 -11.53
CA LEU A 194 12.14 13.61 -10.62
C LEU A 194 12.23 15.02 -11.20
N GLY A 195 12.49 15.14 -12.50
CA GLY A 195 12.48 16.43 -13.22
C GLY A 195 11.12 17.13 -13.24
N LYS A 196 10.03 16.41 -12.99
CA LYS A 196 8.66 16.97 -12.85
C LYS A 196 8.32 17.35 -11.40
N GLY A 197 9.18 17.06 -10.41
CA GLY A 197 8.96 17.42 -9.00
C GLY A 197 8.35 16.31 -8.14
N ILE A 198 8.38 15.07 -8.60
CA ILE A 198 7.97 13.92 -7.79
C ILE A 198 8.89 13.77 -6.56
N LYS A 199 8.30 13.43 -5.41
CA LYS A 199 8.94 13.35 -4.10
C LYS A 199 9.05 11.92 -3.55
N GLY A 200 8.45 10.96 -4.21
CA GLY A 200 8.55 9.56 -3.81
C GLY A 200 8.29 8.59 -4.96
N PHE A 201 8.75 7.36 -4.77
CA PHE A 201 8.46 6.25 -5.69
C PHE A 201 8.12 4.99 -4.91
N ARG A 202 7.05 4.32 -5.35
CA ARG A 202 6.77 2.95 -4.97
C ARG A 202 7.19 2.04 -6.13
N PHE A 203 7.95 1.00 -5.84
CA PHE A 203 8.42 0.04 -6.84
C PHE A 203 7.59 -1.23 -6.76
N ASP A 204 6.84 -1.49 -7.83
CA ASP A 204 6.00 -2.67 -7.98
C ASP A 204 6.84 -3.93 -8.06
N VAL A 205 6.48 -4.95 -7.27
CA VAL A 205 7.11 -6.30 -7.20
C VAL A 205 8.62 -6.29 -7.43
N ILE A 206 9.32 -5.38 -6.78
CA ILE A 206 10.76 -5.12 -7.04
C ILE A 206 11.65 -6.31 -6.70
N ASP A 207 11.22 -7.21 -5.83
CA ASP A 207 11.92 -8.45 -5.52
C ASP A 207 11.97 -9.44 -6.70
N MET A 208 11.17 -9.23 -7.75
CA MET A 208 11.11 -10.07 -8.94
C MET A 208 12.08 -9.65 -10.07
N VAL A 209 12.77 -8.52 -9.94
CA VAL A 209 13.70 -8.06 -11.00
C VAL A 209 14.97 -8.92 -11.11
N SER A 210 15.31 -9.69 -10.09
CA SER A 210 16.39 -10.68 -10.12
C SER A 210 15.85 -12.09 -9.91
N LYS A 211 16.14 -12.98 -10.86
CA LYS A 211 15.63 -14.36 -10.90
C LYS A 211 16.78 -15.36 -10.74
N GLU A 212 16.50 -16.54 -10.18
CA GLU A 212 17.46 -17.63 -10.04
C GLU A 212 16.91 -18.90 -10.74
N TRP A 213 17.34 -19.11 -11.99
CA TRP A 213 16.79 -20.15 -12.88
C TRP A 213 16.99 -21.57 -12.38
N ASP A 214 18.17 -21.89 -11.82
CA ASP A 214 18.47 -23.23 -11.31
C ASP A 214 17.55 -23.68 -10.16
N ARG A 215 16.94 -22.72 -9.47
CA ARG A 215 15.99 -22.96 -8.36
C ARG A 215 14.55 -22.66 -8.72
N LEU A 216 14.29 -22.22 -9.95
CA LEU A 216 12.98 -21.69 -10.39
C LEU A 216 12.46 -20.58 -9.46
N ALA A 217 13.35 -19.80 -8.86
CA ALA A 217 12.99 -18.69 -8.00
C ALA A 217 12.82 -17.41 -8.84
N MET A 218 11.57 -16.94 -8.93
CA MET A 218 11.22 -15.75 -9.74
C MET A 218 11.35 -14.45 -8.95
N SER A 219 11.75 -14.51 -7.68
CA SER A 219 12.01 -13.35 -6.82
C SER A 219 13.25 -13.57 -5.95
N ASN A 220 13.77 -12.48 -5.38
CA ASN A 220 14.93 -12.49 -4.46
C ASN A 220 16.18 -13.18 -5.03
N GLY A 221 16.42 -13.06 -6.34
CA GLY A 221 17.60 -13.61 -6.98
C GLY A 221 18.89 -12.94 -6.51
N PRO A 222 20.07 -13.54 -6.79
CA PRO A 222 21.35 -13.18 -6.17
C PRO A 222 21.87 -11.78 -6.53
N ARG A 223 21.35 -11.14 -7.57
CA ARG A 223 21.79 -9.80 -8.01
C ARG A 223 20.80 -8.68 -7.63
N LEU A 224 19.75 -9.00 -6.90
CA LEU A 224 18.66 -8.06 -6.59
C LEU A 224 19.19 -6.76 -5.95
N HIS A 225 19.92 -6.87 -4.86
CA HIS A 225 20.45 -5.73 -4.13
C HIS A 225 21.47 -4.91 -4.94
N ASP A 226 22.26 -5.56 -5.83
CA ASP A 226 23.16 -4.85 -6.73
C ASP A 226 22.39 -3.97 -7.72
N TYR A 227 21.30 -4.50 -8.30
CA TYR A 227 20.46 -3.74 -9.24
C TYR A 227 19.76 -2.56 -8.56
N ILE A 228 19.30 -2.73 -7.33
CA ILE A 228 18.63 -1.66 -6.58
C ILE A 228 19.64 -0.55 -6.21
N ARG A 229 20.87 -0.90 -5.78
CA ARG A 229 21.93 0.09 -5.52
C ARG A 229 22.36 0.84 -6.77
N GLU A 230 22.45 0.15 -7.92
CA GLU A 230 22.70 0.78 -9.22
C GLU A 230 21.59 1.78 -9.54
N LEU A 231 20.32 1.38 -9.38
CA LEU A 231 19.16 2.23 -9.63
C LEU A 231 19.11 3.43 -8.69
N ASN A 232 19.34 3.23 -7.39
CA ASN A 232 19.45 4.30 -6.39
C ASN A 232 20.51 5.33 -6.81
N THR A 233 21.73 4.88 -7.05
CA THR A 233 22.86 5.74 -7.45
C THR A 233 22.58 6.50 -8.74
N ALA A 234 21.93 5.85 -9.73
CA ALA A 234 21.66 6.44 -11.05
C ALA A 234 20.45 7.41 -11.04
N SER A 235 19.62 7.40 -9.99
CA SER A 235 18.37 8.18 -10.02
C SER A 235 18.07 8.94 -8.72
N PHE A 236 17.54 8.33 -7.67
CA PHE A 236 16.96 9.01 -6.51
C PHE A 236 17.89 9.15 -5.30
N GLY A 237 19.03 8.43 -5.25
CA GLY A 237 19.95 8.43 -4.12
C GLY A 237 20.45 9.83 -3.75
N GLY A 238 20.49 10.14 -2.45
CA GLY A 238 20.98 11.41 -1.91
C GLY A 238 20.14 12.65 -2.27
N LYS A 239 18.92 12.48 -2.77
CA LYS A 239 18.05 13.58 -3.21
C LYS A 239 16.86 13.85 -2.28
N GLY A 240 16.78 13.22 -1.10
CA GLY A 240 15.66 13.36 -0.17
C GLY A 240 14.34 12.83 -0.76
N ILE A 241 14.40 11.75 -1.53
CA ILE A 241 13.24 11.10 -2.16
C ILE A 241 12.84 9.91 -1.30
N ILE A 242 11.56 9.85 -0.91
CA ILE A 242 11.02 8.72 -0.16
C ILE A 242 10.70 7.57 -1.10
N THR A 243 11.24 6.39 -0.83
CA THR A 243 11.06 5.22 -1.68
C THR A 243 10.53 4.03 -0.89
N VAL A 244 9.64 3.25 -1.51
CA VAL A 244 9.13 2.01 -0.95
C VAL A 244 9.11 0.91 -2.01
N GLY A 245 9.73 -0.23 -1.73
CA GLY A 245 9.69 -1.41 -2.59
C GLY A 245 8.58 -2.37 -2.15
N GLU A 246 7.83 -2.92 -3.10
CA GLU A 246 6.92 -4.03 -2.80
C GLU A 246 7.70 -5.34 -2.86
N THR A 247 7.64 -6.11 -1.76
CA THR A 247 8.37 -7.39 -1.62
C THR A 247 7.50 -8.44 -0.94
N TRP A 248 7.14 -9.49 -1.66
CA TRP A 248 6.30 -10.57 -1.12
C TRP A 248 7.09 -11.63 -0.34
N GLY A 249 8.36 -11.80 -0.67
CA GLY A 249 9.23 -12.85 -0.10
C GLY A 249 10.35 -12.33 0.81
N ALA A 250 10.36 -11.07 1.20
CA ALA A 250 11.42 -10.52 2.04
C ALA A 250 11.28 -10.99 3.49
N ASP A 251 12.30 -11.66 4.02
CA ASP A 251 12.48 -11.88 5.45
C ASP A 251 13.08 -10.64 6.13
N LEU A 252 13.28 -10.70 7.44
CA LEU A 252 13.83 -9.57 8.21
C LEU A 252 15.22 -9.14 7.72
N ALA A 253 16.07 -10.09 7.28
CA ALA A 253 17.41 -9.76 6.79
C ALA A 253 17.35 -9.00 5.47
N HIS A 254 16.46 -9.40 4.55
CA HIS A 254 16.19 -8.65 3.33
C HIS A 254 15.63 -7.25 3.65
N MET A 255 14.66 -7.15 4.58
CA MET A 255 14.11 -5.85 4.98
C MET A 255 15.19 -4.91 5.53
N GLN A 256 16.15 -5.41 6.32
CA GLN A 256 17.28 -4.64 6.83
C GLN A 256 18.22 -4.18 5.71
N ASN A 257 18.43 -5.00 4.68
CA ASN A 257 19.25 -4.60 3.52
C ASN A 257 18.57 -3.50 2.71
N TYR A 258 17.29 -3.64 2.41
CA TYR A 258 16.53 -2.66 1.62
C TYR A 258 16.46 -1.28 2.28
N SER A 259 16.30 -1.23 3.61
CA SER A 259 16.02 0.00 4.35
C SER A 259 17.12 0.38 5.34
N ASN A 260 18.37 0.02 5.04
CA ASN A 260 19.51 0.35 5.90
C ASN A 260 19.76 1.87 5.98
N HIS A 261 20.47 2.29 7.02
CA HIS A 261 20.74 3.71 7.27
C HIS A 261 21.77 4.35 6.34
N ASP A 262 22.37 3.62 5.41
CA ASP A 262 23.34 4.17 4.46
C ASP A 262 22.69 4.77 3.20
N ASP A 263 21.35 4.72 3.12
CA ASP A 263 20.53 5.24 2.00
C ASP A 263 20.94 4.66 0.65
N SER A 264 21.48 3.44 0.64
CA SER A 264 22.02 2.82 -0.59
C SER A 264 20.95 2.11 -1.42
N GLU A 265 19.78 1.80 -0.86
CA GLU A 265 18.68 1.13 -1.56
C GLU A 265 17.38 1.94 -1.43
N PHE A 266 16.39 1.48 -0.65
CA PHE A 266 15.10 2.16 -0.45
C PHE A 266 14.99 2.75 0.95
N SER A 267 14.03 3.66 1.14
CA SER A 267 13.69 4.14 2.48
C SER A 267 13.01 3.04 3.32
N MET A 268 12.21 2.20 2.68
CA MET A 268 11.49 1.08 3.30
C MET A 268 10.99 0.08 2.26
N VAL A 269 10.42 -1.05 2.72
CA VAL A 269 9.71 -2.01 1.86
C VAL A 269 8.38 -2.41 2.45
N PHE A 270 7.39 -2.70 1.62
CA PHE A 270 6.19 -3.42 2.02
C PHE A 270 6.56 -4.89 2.24
N ASN A 271 6.21 -5.39 3.42
CA ASN A 271 6.25 -6.81 3.76
C ASN A 271 4.84 -7.26 4.17
N PHE A 272 4.38 -8.36 3.62
CA PHE A 272 2.99 -8.82 3.74
C PHE A 272 2.79 -9.88 4.82
N GLU A 273 3.80 -10.20 5.62
CA GLU A 273 3.75 -11.28 6.62
C GLU A 273 2.64 -11.07 7.66
N HIS A 274 2.42 -9.83 8.10
CA HIS A 274 1.39 -9.48 9.08
C HIS A 274 -0.04 -9.73 8.60
N LEU A 275 -0.26 -9.86 7.28
CA LEU A 275 -1.57 -10.17 6.71
C LEU A 275 -1.98 -11.64 6.95
N GLY A 276 -1.01 -12.52 7.24
CA GLY A 276 -1.27 -13.95 7.45
C GLY A 276 -1.84 -14.63 6.20
N LEU A 277 -1.46 -14.18 5.01
CA LEU A 277 -1.85 -14.82 3.76
C LEU A 277 -1.04 -16.10 3.61
N GLY A 278 -1.72 -17.26 3.72
CA GLY A 278 -1.11 -18.56 3.49
C GLY A 278 -0.87 -18.85 2.01
N SER A 279 -0.45 -20.06 1.67
CA SER A 279 -0.23 -20.51 0.29
C SER A 279 -1.49 -20.45 -0.60
N ASP A 280 -2.68 -20.55 0.01
CA ASP A 280 -3.97 -20.26 -0.64
C ASP A 280 -4.57 -19.01 0.02
N LYS A 281 -4.32 -17.84 -0.57
CA LYS A 281 -4.85 -16.57 -0.07
C LYS A 281 -6.38 -16.54 -0.03
N TRP A 282 -7.05 -17.23 -0.97
CA TRP A 282 -8.52 -17.23 -1.11
C TRP A 282 -9.25 -17.96 0.04
N SER A 283 -8.53 -18.75 0.83
CA SER A 283 -9.05 -19.38 2.04
C SER A 283 -8.49 -18.77 3.33
N SER A 284 -7.60 -17.79 3.24
CA SER A 284 -6.92 -17.22 4.40
C SER A 284 -7.88 -16.44 5.30
N ARG A 285 -7.66 -16.55 6.63
CA ARG A 285 -8.35 -15.78 7.65
C ARG A 285 -7.35 -14.99 8.45
N PHE A 286 -7.78 -13.87 8.98
CA PHE A 286 -6.97 -13.09 9.89
C PHE A 286 -6.68 -13.86 11.19
N ASP A 287 -5.40 -13.89 11.57
CA ASP A 287 -4.93 -14.48 12.84
C ASP A 287 -4.24 -13.39 13.67
N PRO A 288 -4.86 -12.94 14.78
CA PRO A 288 -4.27 -11.92 15.66
C PRO A 288 -2.91 -12.29 16.24
N LEU A 289 -2.66 -13.59 16.49
CA LEU A 289 -1.37 -14.05 17.02
C LEU A 289 -0.27 -13.97 15.95
N ALA A 290 -0.55 -14.38 14.72
CA ALA A 290 0.38 -14.25 13.60
C ALA A 290 0.71 -12.78 13.33
N PHE A 291 -0.31 -11.90 13.28
CA PHE A 291 -0.15 -10.44 13.16
C PHE A 291 0.81 -9.89 14.23
N LYS A 292 0.55 -10.16 15.51
CA LYS A 292 1.35 -9.65 16.63
C LYS A 292 2.80 -10.11 16.57
N ARG A 293 3.03 -11.39 16.23
CA ARG A 293 4.38 -11.97 16.11
C ARG A 293 5.15 -11.34 14.95
N ALA A 294 4.50 -11.15 13.80
CA ALA A 294 5.10 -10.48 12.64
C ALA A 294 5.46 -9.03 12.99
N MET A 295 4.51 -8.26 13.52
CA MET A 295 4.74 -6.86 13.88
C MET A 295 5.83 -6.71 14.95
N ALA A 296 5.83 -7.52 16.01
CA ALA A 296 6.86 -7.47 17.04
C ALA A 296 8.25 -7.77 16.46
N ARG A 297 8.37 -8.79 15.60
CA ARG A 297 9.63 -9.12 14.93
C ARG A 297 10.14 -7.98 14.06
N HIS A 298 9.25 -7.35 13.26
CA HIS A 298 9.63 -6.23 12.40
C HIS A 298 10.00 -5.00 13.22
N GLN A 299 9.19 -4.64 14.22
CA GLN A 299 9.44 -3.49 15.10
C GLN A 299 10.78 -3.61 15.85
N GLN A 300 11.07 -4.79 16.40
CA GLN A 300 12.31 -5.06 17.13
C GLN A 300 13.51 -5.22 16.20
N GLY A 301 13.31 -5.91 15.08
CA GLY A 301 14.39 -6.23 14.16
C GLY A 301 14.87 -5.06 13.31
N LEU A 302 13.99 -4.11 12.97
CA LEU A 302 14.35 -2.91 12.21
C LEU A 302 14.73 -1.73 13.12
N HIS A 303 14.44 -1.77 14.43
CA HIS A 303 14.80 -0.69 15.35
C HIS A 303 16.31 -0.41 15.32
N GLY A 304 16.70 0.81 14.95
CA GLY A 304 18.10 1.21 14.80
C GLY A 304 18.87 0.56 13.65
N ARG A 305 18.19 -0.16 12.72
CA ARG A 305 18.81 -0.85 11.58
C ARG A 305 18.15 -0.59 10.25
N GLY A 306 16.90 -0.15 10.26
CA GLY A 306 16.10 0.11 9.07
C GLY A 306 14.78 0.77 9.43
N TRP A 307 13.86 0.86 8.46
CA TRP A 307 12.59 1.56 8.62
C TRP A 307 11.42 0.70 8.13
N ASN A 308 10.30 0.70 8.89
CA ASN A 308 9.09 -0.04 8.53
C ASN A 308 8.17 0.78 7.62
N SER A 309 7.45 0.10 6.71
CA SER A 309 6.15 0.56 6.24
C SER A 309 5.04 -0.01 7.12
N LEU A 310 4.02 0.77 7.41
CA LEU A 310 2.90 0.37 8.27
C LEU A 310 1.61 0.49 7.46
N PHE A 311 0.91 -0.62 7.21
CA PHE A 311 -0.34 -0.63 6.45
C PHE A 311 -1.27 -1.77 6.90
N LEU A 312 -2.56 -1.56 6.76
CA LEU A 312 -3.61 -2.58 6.92
C LEU A 312 -4.23 -2.95 5.58
N GLY A 313 -4.23 -2.04 4.63
CA GLY A 313 -4.82 -2.23 3.32
C GLY A 313 -4.06 -1.52 2.20
N ASN A 314 -4.34 -1.93 0.98
CA ASN A 314 -3.94 -1.29 -0.27
C ASN A 314 -4.93 -1.67 -1.38
N HIS A 315 -4.65 -1.34 -2.64
CA HIS A 315 -5.50 -1.63 -3.79
C HIS A 315 -5.57 -3.13 -4.18
N ASP A 316 -4.75 -3.99 -3.56
CA ASP A 316 -4.68 -5.45 -3.80
C ASP A 316 -5.18 -6.28 -2.61
N LEU A 317 -5.68 -5.62 -1.57
CA LEU A 317 -6.16 -6.24 -0.35
C LEU A 317 -7.63 -5.87 -0.09
N PRO A 318 -8.40 -6.68 0.66
CA PRO A 318 -9.74 -6.31 1.07
C PRO A 318 -9.71 -5.08 1.99
N ARG A 319 -10.87 -4.44 2.20
CA ARG A 319 -10.99 -3.30 3.10
C ARG A 319 -10.55 -3.66 4.53
N ALA A 320 -9.74 -2.79 5.13
CA ALA A 320 -9.08 -3.05 6.41
C ALA A 320 -10.06 -3.42 7.53
N VAL A 321 -11.17 -2.72 7.69
CA VAL A 321 -12.15 -3.01 8.74
C VAL A 321 -12.82 -4.36 8.54
N SER A 322 -13.08 -4.78 7.30
CA SER A 322 -13.67 -6.10 6.99
C SER A 322 -12.68 -7.25 7.17
N ARG A 323 -11.37 -6.98 7.05
CA ARG A 323 -10.32 -7.99 7.21
C ARG A 323 -9.86 -8.17 8.65
N PHE A 324 -9.58 -7.07 9.33
CA PHE A 324 -8.96 -7.04 10.67
C PHE A 324 -9.96 -6.74 11.77
N GLY A 325 -10.98 -5.94 11.49
CA GLY A 325 -11.97 -5.47 12.44
C GLY A 325 -13.25 -6.29 12.41
N ASP A 326 -14.31 -5.61 12.74
CA ASP A 326 -15.70 -6.10 12.73
C ASP A 326 -16.52 -5.06 11.96
N ASP A 327 -16.92 -5.39 10.74
CA ASP A 327 -17.63 -4.47 9.83
C ASP A 327 -19.15 -4.45 10.02
N ARG A 328 -19.65 -5.17 11.03
CA ARG A 328 -21.06 -5.05 11.45
C ARG A 328 -21.36 -3.61 11.88
N PRO A 329 -22.55 -3.07 11.54
CA PRO A 329 -22.87 -1.65 11.77
C PRO A 329 -22.57 -1.14 13.18
N GLU A 330 -22.86 -1.95 14.21
CA GLU A 330 -22.66 -1.60 15.62
C GLU A 330 -21.18 -1.51 16.04
N TRP A 331 -20.26 -2.18 15.34
CA TRP A 331 -18.85 -2.27 15.72
C TRP A 331 -17.89 -1.67 14.71
N ARG A 332 -18.32 -1.43 13.47
CA ARG A 332 -17.50 -1.01 12.35
C ARG A 332 -16.58 0.16 12.69
N GLU A 333 -17.12 1.26 13.16
CA GLU A 333 -16.32 2.45 13.43
C GLU A 333 -15.41 2.28 14.66
N THR A 334 -15.90 1.57 15.67
CA THR A 334 -15.12 1.35 16.90
C THR A 334 -13.93 0.43 16.64
N SER A 335 -14.13 -0.66 15.87
CA SER A 335 -13.06 -1.58 15.51
C SER A 335 -12.09 -0.95 14.50
N ALA A 336 -12.57 -0.15 13.53
CA ALA A 336 -11.70 0.59 12.61
C ALA A 336 -10.78 1.56 13.35
N ARG A 337 -11.31 2.35 14.30
CA ARG A 337 -10.50 3.24 15.13
C ARG A 337 -9.49 2.48 16.00
N LEU A 338 -9.87 1.32 16.54
CA LEU A 338 -8.94 0.46 17.27
C LEU A 338 -7.74 0.07 16.40
N TRP A 339 -7.98 -0.46 15.20
CA TRP A 339 -6.90 -0.90 14.32
C TRP A 339 -6.02 0.24 13.81
N ALA A 340 -6.62 1.41 13.54
CA ALA A 340 -5.85 2.63 13.26
C ALA A 340 -4.92 2.98 14.44
N MET A 341 -5.42 2.98 15.68
CA MET A 341 -4.62 3.25 16.88
C MET A 341 -3.51 2.24 17.07
N VAL A 342 -3.79 0.95 16.89
CA VAL A 342 -2.79 -0.13 17.00
C VAL A 342 -1.64 0.08 16.02
N LEU A 343 -1.94 0.41 14.76
CA LEU A 343 -0.91 0.51 13.73
C LEU A 343 -0.11 1.82 13.80
N HIS A 344 -0.78 2.97 13.91
CA HIS A 344 -0.15 4.29 13.76
C HIS A 344 0.81 4.65 14.89
N LEU A 345 0.81 3.92 16.02
CA LEU A 345 1.73 4.16 17.14
C LEU A 345 2.99 3.29 17.08
N MET A 346 3.16 2.50 16.04
CA MET A 346 4.37 1.73 15.77
C MET A 346 5.42 2.59 15.04
N GLN A 347 6.69 2.16 15.08
CA GLN A 347 7.78 2.76 14.32
C GLN A 347 7.64 2.39 12.83
N GLY A 348 7.73 3.38 11.95
CA GLY A 348 7.62 3.21 10.51
C GLY A 348 6.75 4.30 9.88
N THR A 349 6.62 4.32 8.57
CA THR A 349 5.76 5.24 7.82
C THR A 349 4.38 4.63 7.62
N PRO A 350 3.29 5.21 8.16
CA PRO A 350 1.94 4.75 7.89
C PRO A 350 1.50 5.04 6.45
N PHE A 351 0.87 4.04 5.84
CA PHE A 351 0.16 4.16 4.57
C PHE A 351 -1.33 3.98 4.83
N ILE A 352 -2.12 4.98 4.49
CA ILE A 352 -3.58 4.97 4.61
C ILE A 352 -4.14 4.75 3.21
N TYR A 353 -4.86 3.66 3.00
CA TYR A 353 -5.53 3.43 1.72
C TYR A 353 -6.85 4.20 1.64
N GLN A 354 -7.17 4.81 0.48
CA GLN A 354 -8.41 5.58 0.30
C GLN A 354 -9.65 4.85 0.82
N GLY A 355 -10.42 5.53 1.68
CA GLY A 355 -11.62 4.99 2.33
C GLY A 355 -11.37 4.22 3.63
N GLU A 356 -10.11 3.96 4.02
CA GLU A 356 -9.77 3.38 5.30
C GLU A 356 -10.15 4.33 6.44
N GLU A 357 -9.90 5.61 6.28
CA GLU A 357 -10.28 6.69 7.20
C GLU A 357 -11.79 6.89 7.34
N LEU A 358 -12.58 6.31 6.43
CA LEU A 358 -14.06 6.29 6.50
C LEU A 358 -14.59 4.99 7.06
N ALA A 359 -13.74 4.01 7.30
CA ALA A 359 -14.11 2.63 7.60
C ALA A 359 -15.02 2.03 6.50
N MET A 360 -14.68 2.23 5.23
CA MET A 360 -15.35 1.58 4.10
C MET A 360 -15.18 0.06 4.19
N THR A 361 -16.25 -0.67 3.82
CA THR A 361 -16.32 -2.14 3.94
C THR A 361 -16.20 -2.84 2.59
N ASN A 362 -15.97 -4.15 2.64
CA ASN A 362 -16.07 -5.02 1.47
C ASN A 362 -17.49 -4.99 0.86
N LEU A 363 -17.58 -5.40 -0.39
CA LEU A 363 -18.83 -5.59 -1.12
C LEU A 363 -19.10 -7.10 -1.29
N HIS A 364 -20.36 -7.47 -1.51
CA HIS A 364 -20.73 -8.82 -1.89
C HIS A 364 -20.69 -8.96 -3.41
N TRP A 365 -19.77 -9.82 -3.92
CA TRP A 365 -19.48 -9.93 -5.34
C TRP A 365 -20.15 -11.14 -6.01
N GLN A 366 -20.72 -10.91 -7.19
CA GLN A 366 -21.05 -11.99 -8.12
C GLN A 366 -19.94 -12.11 -9.18
N PRO A 367 -19.69 -13.33 -9.71
CA PRO A 367 -18.58 -13.54 -10.67
C PRO A 367 -18.65 -12.67 -11.95
N ASP A 368 -19.84 -12.27 -12.37
CA ASP A 368 -20.05 -11.43 -13.57
C ASP A 368 -19.87 -9.93 -13.32
N GLU A 369 -19.75 -9.52 -12.06
CA GLU A 369 -19.49 -8.13 -11.65
C GLU A 369 -17.99 -7.81 -11.54
N LEU A 370 -17.15 -8.83 -11.51
CA LEU A 370 -15.71 -8.69 -11.27
C LEU A 370 -15.02 -7.92 -12.40
N ARG A 371 -14.01 -7.12 -12.00
CA ARG A 371 -13.10 -6.40 -12.90
C ARG A 371 -11.64 -6.87 -12.77
N ASP A 372 -11.32 -7.48 -11.65
CA ASP A 372 -9.98 -7.99 -11.36
C ASP A 372 -9.67 -9.26 -12.14
N VAL A 373 -8.61 -9.24 -12.96
CA VAL A 373 -8.16 -10.36 -13.79
C VAL A 373 -7.83 -11.61 -12.97
N GLU A 374 -7.24 -11.44 -11.79
CA GLU A 374 -6.91 -12.56 -10.91
C GLU A 374 -8.17 -13.25 -10.37
N ALA A 375 -9.15 -12.47 -9.91
CA ALA A 375 -10.43 -12.99 -9.43
C ALA A 375 -11.22 -13.68 -10.54
N ILE A 376 -11.22 -13.13 -11.76
CA ILE A 376 -11.85 -13.72 -12.95
C ILE A 376 -11.21 -15.08 -13.27
N ASN A 377 -9.87 -15.15 -13.31
CA ASN A 377 -9.14 -16.40 -13.57
C ASN A 377 -9.35 -17.43 -12.45
N TYR A 378 -9.40 -16.96 -11.19
CA TYR A 378 -9.73 -17.81 -10.05
C TYR A 378 -11.11 -18.47 -10.21
N CYS A 379 -12.13 -17.68 -10.54
CA CYS A 379 -13.50 -18.19 -10.81
C CYS A 379 -13.51 -19.22 -11.94
N ALA A 380 -12.83 -18.94 -13.05
CA ALA A 380 -12.77 -19.84 -14.20
C ALA A 380 -12.11 -21.18 -13.86
N SER A 381 -11.02 -21.15 -13.09
CA SER A 381 -10.28 -22.36 -12.69
C SER A 381 -10.98 -23.15 -11.57
N HIS A 382 -11.91 -22.53 -10.83
CA HIS A 382 -12.64 -23.13 -9.70
C HIS A 382 -14.16 -23.25 -9.97
N SER A 383 -14.55 -23.40 -11.22
CA SER A 383 -15.95 -23.54 -11.64
C SER A 383 -16.72 -24.72 -11.01
N GLY A 384 -16.01 -25.65 -10.36
CA GLY A 384 -16.60 -26.75 -9.58
C GLY A 384 -16.97 -26.41 -8.14
N LEU A 385 -16.60 -25.23 -7.62
CA LEU A 385 -17.02 -24.79 -6.29
C LEU A 385 -18.50 -24.41 -6.27
N ALA A 386 -19.14 -24.61 -5.11
CA ALA A 386 -20.51 -24.09 -4.91
C ALA A 386 -20.50 -22.55 -5.04
N PRO A 387 -21.49 -21.94 -5.72
CA PRO A 387 -21.54 -20.49 -5.90
C PRO A 387 -21.41 -19.69 -4.59
N ALA A 388 -22.07 -20.12 -3.52
CA ALA A 388 -21.97 -19.47 -2.20
C ALA A 388 -20.56 -19.52 -1.61
N GLU A 389 -19.79 -20.60 -1.84
CA GLU A 389 -18.40 -20.69 -1.39
C GLU A 389 -17.49 -19.80 -2.23
N LEU A 390 -17.71 -19.72 -3.52
CA LEU A 390 -16.99 -18.83 -4.41
C LEU A 390 -17.20 -17.35 -4.02
N SER A 391 -18.46 -16.92 -3.90
CA SER A 391 -18.78 -15.55 -3.45
C SER A 391 -18.16 -15.25 -2.09
N ARG A 392 -18.24 -16.17 -1.12
CA ARG A 392 -17.62 -15.98 0.20
C ARG A 392 -16.10 -15.74 0.11
N ARG A 393 -15.39 -16.42 -0.81
CA ARG A 393 -13.95 -16.21 -1.02
C ARG A 393 -13.67 -14.86 -1.69
N LEU A 394 -14.45 -14.50 -2.69
CA LEU A 394 -14.36 -13.19 -3.36
C LEU A 394 -14.58 -12.04 -2.37
N ASP A 395 -15.63 -12.13 -1.55
CA ASP A 395 -15.95 -11.12 -0.54
C ASP A 395 -14.83 -10.97 0.50
N ALA A 396 -14.17 -12.09 0.86
CA ALA A 396 -13.17 -12.08 1.92
C ALA A 396 -11.81 -11.50 1.49
N ILE A 397 -11.39 -11.70 0.23
CA ILE A 397 -10.01 -11.40 -0.19
C ILE A 397 -9.88 -10.82 -1.60
N GLY A 398 -10.95 -10.75 -2.41
CA GLY A 398 -10.90 -10.21 -3.77
C GLY A 398 -10.45 -8.76 -3.80
N ARG A 399 -9.57 -8.41 -4.75
CA ARG A 399 -8.99 -7.08 -4.92
C ARG A 399 -10.05 -6.02 -5.27
N ASP A 400 -11.14 -6.39 -5.94
CA ASP A 400 -12.23 -5.47 -6.30
C ASP A 400 -12.90 -4.81 -5.08
N ASN A 401 -12.82 -5.43 -3.88
CA ASN A 401 -13.28 -4.82 -2.63
C ASN A 401 -12.62 -3.46 -2.35
N ALA A 402 -11.31 -3.37 -2.57
CA ALA A 402 -10.57 -2.13 -2.40
C ALA A 402 -10.81 -1.13 -3.53
N ARG A 403 -11.21 -1.61 -4.72
CA ARG A 403 -11.34 -0.80 -5.95
C ARG A 403 -12.70 -0.16 -6.13
N THR A 404 -13.66 -0.40 -5.20
CA THR A 404 -14.95 0.31 -5.17
C THR A 404 -14.74 1.82 -5.07
N PRO A 405 -15.62 2.66 -5.70
CA PRO A 405 -15.51 4.10 -5.67
C PRO A 405 -15.46 4.69 -4.27
N MET A 406 -14.66 5.74 -4.09
CA MET A 406 -14.61 6.52 -2.86
C MET A 406 -15.99 7.11 -2.55
N GLN A 407 -16.41 7.01 -1.29
CA GLN A 407 -17.73 7.43 -0.84
C GLN A 407 -17.68 8.86 -0.28
N TRP A 408 -17.92 9.88 -1.13
CA TRP A 408 -17.82 11.29 -0.73
C TRP A 408 -19.04 11.80 0.01
N ASN A 409 -20.25 11.35 -0.38
CA ASN A 409 -21.51 11.75 0.26
C ASN A 409 -22.62 10.71 0.03
N ALA A 410 -23.78 10.94 0.64
CA ALA A 410 -24.95 10.07 0.51
C ALA A 410 -25.76 10.24 -0.80
N GLY A 411 -25.31 11.11 -1.70
CA GLY A 411 -26.00 11.39 -2.97
C GLY A 411 -25.77 10.32 -4.06
N PRO A 412 -26.29 10.56 -5.27
CA PRO A 412 -26.11 9.65 -6.40
C PRO A 412 -24.63 9.34 -6.62
N HIS A 413 -24.34 8.08 -6.94
CA HIS A 413 -22.98 7.57 -7.17
C HIS A 413 -22.00 7.95 -6.05
N ALA A 414 -22.48 8.10 -4.82
CA ALA A 414 -21.70 8.51 -3.65
C ALA A 414 -20.98 9.87 -3.80
N GLY A 415 -21.37 10.72 -4.75
CA GLY A 415 -20.64 11.94 -5.11
C GLY A 415 -19.28 11.69 -5.79
N PHE A 416 -18.99 10.45 -6.15
CA PHE A 416 -17.79 10.07 -6.89
C PHE A 416 -17.88 10.52 -8.36
N SER A 417 -19.02 10.33 -9.00
CA SER A 417 -19.29 10.62 -10.41
C SER A 417 -20.68 11.19 -10.61
N THR A 418 -20.90 11.82 -11.77
CA THR A 418 -22.24 12.21 -12.26
C THR A 418 -22.91 11.10 -13.10
N THR A 419 -22.17 10.03 -13.43
CA THR A 419 -22.65 8.88 -14.20
C THR A 419 -22.38 7.58 -13.44
N THR A 420 -22.77 6.44 -14.02
CA THR A 420 -22.50 5.12 -13.43
C THR A 420 -20.99 4.86 -13.36
N PRO A 421 -20.43 4.56 -12.18
CA PRO A 421 -19.03 4.24 -12.02
C PRO A 421 -18.59 2.99 -12.82
N TRP A 422 -17.31 2.92 -13.17
CA TRP A 422 -16.69 1.82 -13.93
C TRP A 422 -16.76 0.46 -13.22
N ILE A 423 -16.89 0.47 -11.89
CA ILE A 423 -17.04 -0.68 -11.00
C ILE A 423 -18.20 -0.45 -10.02
N ALA A 424 -18.73 -1.52 -9.44
CA ALA A 424 -19.85 -1.45 -8.53
C ALA A 424 -19.58 -0.52 -7.32
N LEU A 425 -20.60 0.25 -6.95
CA LEU A 425 -20.59 1.11 -5.76
C LEU A 425 -21.24 0.38 -4.58
N ASN A 426 -20.63 0.45 -3.40
CA ASN A 426 -21.22 -0.10 -2.21
C ASN A 426 -22.46 0.74 -1.78
N ALA A 427 -23.62 0.06 -1.64
CA ALA A 427 -24.88 0.71 -1.30
C ALA A 427 -24.87 1.39 0.07
N ASN A 428 -23.93 1.00 0.96
CA ASN A 428 -23.80 1.61 2.29
C ASN A 428 -23.22 3.04 2.27
N HIS A 429 -22.89 3.61 1.09
CA HIS A 429 -22.42 4.99 0.97
C HIS A 429 -23.40 6.02 1.54
N VAL A 430 -24.68 5.68 1.68
CA VAL A 430 -25.69 6.54 2.32
C VAL A 430 -25.39 6.79 3.81
N GLU A 431 -24.66 5.86 4.44
CA GLU A 431 -24.28 5.91 5.86
C GLU A 431 -22.77 6.10 6.05
N ILE A 432 -21.96 5.57 5.13
CA ILE A 432 -20.50 5.57 5.19
C ILE A 432 -19.97 6.49 4.12
N ASN A 433 -19.66 7.74 4.45
CA ASN A 433 -19.14 8.69 3.48
C ASN A 433 -18.37 9.84 4.14
N ALA A 434 -17.54 10.50 3.35
CA ALA A 434 -16.65 11.57 3.83
C ALA A 434 -17.43 12.76 4.45
N ALA A 435 -18.56 13.16 3.85
CA ALA A 435 -19.32 14.30 4.33
C ALA A 435 -19.87 14.04 5.76
N GLU A 436 -20.37 12.84 6.01
CA GLU A 436 -20.86 12.42 7.33
C GLU A 436 -19.69 12.33 8.35
N GLN A 437 -18.56 11.73 7.95
CA GLN A 437 -17.40 11.57 8.80
C GLN A 437 -16.76 12.91 9.20
N LEU A 438 -16.69 13.87 8.30
CA LEU A 438 -16.18 15.22 8.57
C LEU A 438 -17.08 15.99 9.55
N ALA A 439 -18.38 15.73 9.56
CA ALA A 439 -19.33 16.41 10.44
C ALA A 439 -19.29 15.94 11.90
N ARG A 440 -18.75 14.76 12.18
CA ARG A 440 -18.70 14.14 13.51
C ARG A 440 -17.29 14.07 14.07
N HIS A 441 -17.03 14.68 15.21
CA HIS A 441 -15.72 14.70 15.86
C HIS A 441 -15.25 13.34 16.39
N ASP A 442 -16.13 12.39 16.59
CA ASP A 442 -15.85 11.03 17.08
C ASP A 442 -15.70 10.00 15.96
N SER A 443 -15.67 10.44 14.70
CA SER A 443 -15.59 9.59 13.51
C SER A 443 -14.21 8.95 13.33
N PRO A 444 -14.10 7.85 12.56
CA PRO A 444 -12.83 7.32 12.07
C PRO A 444 -11.92 8.37 11.42
N PHE A 445 -12.44 9.26 10.55
CA PHE A 445 -11.67 10.33 9.93
C PHE A 445 -10.94 11.20 10.96
N HIS A 446 -11.63 11.65 11.99
CA HIS A 446 -11.02 12.47 13.05
C HIS A 446 -10.05 11.68 13.93
N CYS A 447 -10.25 10.36 14.09
CA CYS A 447 -9.30 9.49 14.75
C CYS A 447 -7.98 9.42 13.95
N TYR A 448 -8.01 9.16 12.65
CA TYR A 448 -6.83 9.18 11.78
C TYR A 448 -6.11 10.53 11.82
N ARG A 449 -6.84 11.63 11.72
CA ARG A 449 -6.29 12.99 11.84
C ARG A 449 -5.56 13.20 13.18
N GLN A 450 -6.14 12.73 14.29
CA GLN A 450 -5.50 12.81 15.61
C GLN A 450 -4.25 11.95 15.70
N LEU A 451 -4.27 10.73 15.15
CA LEU A 451 -3.13 9.83 15.13
C LEU A 451 -1.96 10.41 14.32
N ILE A 452 -2.23 11.04 13.18
CA ILE A 452 -1.23 11.77 12.39
C ILE A 452 -0.61 12.91 13.21
N ALA A 453 -1.43 13.69 13.90
CA ALA A 453 -0.96 14.77 14.76
C ALA A 453 -0.12 14.25 15.95
N LEU A 454 -0.55 13.18 16.61
CA LEU A 454 0.19 12.55 17.71
C LEU A 454 1.56 12.03 17.25
N ARG A 455 1.62 11.41 16.06
CA ARG A 455 2.87 10.93 15.47
C ARG A 455 3.88 12.05 15.27
N LYS A 456 3.43 13.19 14.74
CA LYS A 456 4.25 14.39 14.54
C LYS A 456 4.71 15.00 15.87
N ALA A 457 3.84 14.99 16.89
CA ALA A 457 4.09 15.62 18.18
C ALA A 457 4.97 14.78 19.13
N HIS A 458 4.96 13.45 19.03
CA HIS A 458 5.57 12.57 20.02
C HIS A 458 6.68 11.68 19.43
N PRO A 459 7.97 12.02 19.63
CA PRO A 459 9.11 11.25 19.13
C PRO A 459 9.13 9.78 19.55
N VAL A 460 8.58 9.42 20.71
CA VAL A 460 8.48 8.04 21.17
C VAL A 460 7.71 7.13 20.19
N ILE A 461 6.77 7.68 19.40
CA ILE A 461 6.06 6.93 18.36
C ILE A 461 7.00 6.61 17.20
N ARG A 462 7.91 7.49 16.87
CA ARG A 462 8.82 7.37 15.72
C ARG A 462 10.10 6.63 16.06
N HIS A 463 10.64 6.84 17.26
CA HIS A 463 11.98 6.39 17.65
C HIS A 463 11.99 5.41 18.82
N GLY A 464 10.88 5.23 19.56
CA GLY A 464 10.83 4.32 20.70
C GLY A 464 11.07 2.86 20.31
N ASN A 465 11.62 2.07 21.22
CA ASN A 465 11.65 0.62 21.11
C ASN A 465 10.23 0.02 21.18
N PHE A 466 10.10 -1.29 21.07
CA PHE A 466 8.80 -1.96 21.06
C PHE A 466 8.82 -3.19 21.96
N ASP A 467 7.93 -3.21 22.97
CA ASP A 467 7.71 -4.35 23.86
C ASP A 467 6.26 -4.82 23.71
N LEU A 468 6.07 -5.98 23.09
CA LEU A 468 4.75 -6.65 23.04
C LEU A 468 4.45 -7.28 24.40
N LEU A 469 3.26 -7.00 24.97
CA LEU A 469 2.87 -7.45 26.31
C LEU A 469 1.97 -8.69 26.31
N ASP A 470 1.09 -8.84 25.28
CA ASP A 470 0.09 -9.91 25.15
C ASP A 470 0.41 -10.85 23.98
N GLY A 471 1.66 -11.32 23.86
CA GLY A 471 2.13 -12.07 22.70
C GLY A 471 1.34 -13.33 22.36
N ASP A 472 0.80 -14.03 23.36
CA ASP A 472 0.09 -15.31 23.20
C ASP A 472 -1.43 -15.21 23.45
N ASP A 473 -1.98 -14.02 23.60
CA ASP A 473 -3.42 -13.79 23.82
C ASP A 473 -4.12 -13.34 22.53
N PRO A 474 -4.99 -14.16 21.90
CA PRO A 474 -5.65 -13.81 20.65
C PRO A 474 -6.71 -12.69 20.79
N GLU A 475 -7.15 -12.39 21.99
CA GLU A 475 -8.25 -11.47 22.27
C GLU A 475 -7.80 -10.04 22.60
N ARG A 476 -6.47 -9.84 22.84
CA ARG A 476 -5.89 -8.55 23.24
C ARG A 476 -4.68 -8.22 22.40
N ILE A 477 -4.40 -6.94 22.29
CA ILE A 477 -3.10 -6.44 21.85
C ILE A 477 -2.69 -5.29 22.77
N SER A 478 -1.58 -5.50 23.47
CA SER A 478 -0.99 -4.48 24.33
C SER A 478 0.49 -4.40 24.05
N TYR A 479 0.98 -3.19 23.94
CA TYR A 479 2.41 -2.97 23.78
C TYR A 479 2.84 -1.66 24.45
N ARG A 480 4.14 -1.58 24.72
CA ARG A 480 4.80 -0.44 25.30
C ARG A 480 5.91 0.05 24.39
N ARG A 481 6.10 1.38 24.35
CA ARG A 481 7.20 2.03 23.67
C ARG A 481 7.99 2.85 24.68
N HIS A 482 9.33 2.81 24.59
CA HIS A 482 10.22 3.64 25.38
C HIS A 482 11.18 4.38 24.47
N TRP A 483 11.41 5.63 24.80
CA TRP A 483 12.39 6.47 24.12
C TRP A 483 13.00 7.44 25.11
N GLN A 484 14.32 7.62 25.04
CA GLN A 484 15.03 8.66 25.75
C GLN A 484 15.45 9.74 24.78
N ASP A 485 15.09 10.98 25.06
CA ASP A 485 15.55 12.12 24.27
C ASP A 485 17.07 12.27 24.43
N PRO A 486 17.82 12.12 23.32
CA PRO A 486 19.28 12.23 23.38
C PRO A 486 19.77 13.63 23.74
N ALA A 487 18.96 14.69 23.59
CA ALA A 487 19.33 16.07 23.87
C ALA A 487 19.00 16.48 25.29
N SER A 488 17.80 16.13 25.80
CA SER A 488 17.33 16.53 27.14
C SER A 488 17.52 15.44 28.20
N GLY A 489 17.65 14.17 27.81
CA GLY A 489 17.65 13.03 28.72
C GLY A 489 16.25 12.61 29.19
N GLU A 490 15.18 13.29 28.78
CA GLU A 490 13.79 12.96 29.14
C GLU A 490 13.44 11.54 28.72
N GLN A 491 12.71 10.83 29.61
CA GLN A 491 12.24 9.46 29.37
C GLN A 491 10.78 9.50 28.97
N HIS A 492 10.45 9.00 27.76
CA HIS A 492 9.10 8.89 27.26
C HIS A 492 8.65 7.43 27.28
N THR A 493 7.50 7.15 27.90
CA THR A 493 6.86 5.84 27.91
C THR A 493 5.46 5.95 27.33
N LEU A 494 5.21 5.27 26.22
CA LEU A 494 3.88 5.14 25.63
C LEU A 494 3.36 3.73 25.91
N LEU A 495 2.10 3.62 26.36
CA LEU A 495 1.40 2.36 26.59
C LEU A 495 0.12 2.33 25.77
N LEU A 496 -0.08 1.27 24.99
CA LEU A 496 -1.33 0.97 24.30
C LEU A 496 -1.93 -0.30 24.87
N LEU A 497 -3.23 -0.28 25.18
CA LEU A 497 -4.04 -1.44 25.55
C LEU A 497 -5.26 -1.50 24.64
N ALA A 498 -5.59 -2.69 24.10
CA ALA A 498 -6.73 -2.90 23.20
C ALA A 498 -7.39 -4.26 23.40
N ASN A 499 -8.72 -4.26 23.42
CA ASN A 499 -9.60 -5.43 23.39
C ASN A 499 -10.01 -5.70 21.93
N LEU A 500 -9.62 -6.83 21.36
CA LEU A 500 -9.88 -7.18 19.95
C LEU A 500 -11.24 -7.86 19.72
N THR A 501 -12.10 -7.96 20.75
CA THR A 501 -13.32 -8.76 20.69
C THR A 501 -14.59 -7.94 20.87
N ALA A 502 -15.72 -8.52 20.45
CA ALA A 502 -17.06 -7.98 20.67
C ALA A 502 -17.59 -8.18 22.11
N ASN A 503 -16.75 -8.65 23.04
CA ASN A 503 -17.11 -8.85 24.44
C ASN A 503 -16.30 -7.93 25.36
N PRO A 504 -16.85 -7.48 26.50
CA PRO A 504 -16.04 -6.82 27.50
C PRO A 504 -14.97 -7.76 28.05
N LEU A 505 -13.72 -7.27 28.17
CA LEU A 505 -12.59 -8.06 28.66
C LEU A 505 -11.78 -7.32 29.74
N PRO A 506 -11.33 -8.01 30.81
CA PRO A 506 -10.37 -7.44 31.72
C PRO A 506 -9.02 -7.24 31.03
N MET A 507 -8.34 -6.14 31.35
CA MET A 507 -7.02 -5.81 30.78
C MET A 507 -5.94 -6.04 31.84
N PRO A 508 -5.19 -7.17 31.80
CA PRO A 508 -4.23 -7.52 32.83
C PRO A 508 -3.11 -6.49 32.98
N HIS A 509 -2.76 -5.78 31.90
CA HIS A 509 -1.72 -4.75 31.91
C HIS A 509 -2.23 -3.36 32.28
N PHE A 510 -3.48 -3.21 32.73
CA PHE A 510 -4.01 -1.94 33.21
C PHE A 510 -3.30 -1.48 34.50
N ASP A 511 -2.72 -2.38 35.27
CA ASP A 511 -1.85 -2.10 36.42
C ASP A 511 -0.59 -1.29 36.07
N LYS A 512 -0.20 -1.25 34.79
CA LYS A 512 0.90 -0.43 34.29
C LYS A 512 0.50 1.02 34.01
N VAL A 513 -0.79 1.34 34.02
CA VAL A 513 -1.29 2.71 33.93
C VAL A 513 -1.12 3.37 35.31
N THR A 514 -0.19 4.30 35.42
CA THR A 514 0.15 5.00 36.66
C THR A 514 -0.47 6.39 36.70
N ASP A 515 -0.55 7.01 37.88
CA ASP A 515 -1.03 8.39 38.04
C ASP A 515 -0.19 9.43 37.30
N LYS A 516 1.04 9.06 36.89
CA LYS A 516 1.91 9.89 36.05
C LYS A 516 1.60 9.83 34.57
N MET A 517 0.83 8.83 34.13
CA MET A 517 0.46 8.66 32.75
C MET A 517 -0.74 9.52 32.39
N ARG A 518 -0.62 10.28 31.30
CA ARG A 518 -1.71 11.05 30.71
C ARG A 518 -2.37 10.24 29.59
N LEU A 519 -3.70 10.11 29.61
CA LEU A 519 -4.46 9.57 28.48
C LEU A 519 -4.27 10.51 27.27
N LEU A 520 -3.77 9.97 26.14
CA LEU A 520 -3.62 10.70 24.89
C LEU A 520 -4.85 10.56 23.99
N LEU A 521 -5.34 9.34 23.85
CA LEU A 521 -6.45 9.00 22.95
C LEU A 521 -7.14 7.74 23.43
N ALA A 522 -8.47 7.70 23.32
CA ALA A 522 -9.28 6.50 23.45
C ALA A 522 -10.38 6.51 22.37
N ASN A 523 -10.78 5.34 21.88
CA ASN A 523 -11.87 5.22 20.91
C ASN A 523 -13.28 5.17 21.56
N TYR A 524 -13.35 5.29 22.88
CA TYR A 524 -14.57 5.47 23.67
C TYR A 524 -14.54 6.82 24.39
N PRO A 525 -15.71 7.48 24.58
CA PRO A 525 -15.77 8.78 25.23
C PRO A 525 -15.54 8.73 26.76
N SER A 526 -15.77 7.56 27.37
CA SER A 526 -15.55 7.35 28.80
C SER A 526 -14.09 7.08 29.12
N GLU A 527 -13.63 7.50 30.30
CA GLU A 527 -12.32 7.16 30.80
C GLU A 527 -12.15 5.63 30.86
N PRO A 528 -11.02 5.08 30.35
CA PRO A 528 -10.79 3.64 30.35
C PRO A 528 -10.70 3.10 31.78
N LEU A 529 -11.37 1.96 32.02
CA LEU A 529 -11.34 1.20 33.26
C LEU A 529 -10.63 -0.14 33.02
N PRO A 530 -10.23 -0.90 34.07
CA PRO A 530 -9.61 -2.22 33.88
C PRO A 530 -10.44 -3.26 33.11
N LEU A 531 -11.75 -3.06 33.01
CA LEU A 531 -12.66 -3.84 32.16
C LEU A 531 -12.94 -3.02 30.89
N PHE A 532 -12.29 -3.40 29.78
CA PHE A 532 -12.49 -2.73 28.49
C PHE A 532 -13.79 -3.19 27.84
N ALA A 533 -14.51 -2.23 27.28
CA ALA A 533 -15.68 -2.48 26.44
C ALA A 533 -15.28 -3.22 25.13
N PRO A 534 -16.25 -3.74 24.35
CA PRO A 534 -15.97 -4.34 23.05
C PRO A 534 -15.16 -3.40 22.13
N TYR A 535 -14.09 -3.92 21.52
CA TYR A 535 -13.20 -3.15 20.63
C TYR A 535 -12.66 -1.84 21.24
N GLN A 536 -12.58 -1.74 22.55
CA GLN A 536 -11.98 -0.56 23.21
C GLN A 536 -10.48 -0.57 23.07
N CYS A 537 -9.92 0.60 22.71
CA CYS A 537 -8.49 0.87 22.70
C CYS A 537 -8.20 2.21 23.39
N ALA A 538 -7.09 2.25 24.12
CA ALA A 538 -6.67 3.46 24.80
C ALA A 538 -5.13 3.56 24.85
N ILE A 539 -4.63 4.79 24.84
CA ILE A 539 -3.22 5.14 24.71
C ILE A 539 -2.85 6.13 25.81
N TRP A 540 -1.79 5.83 26.54
CA TRP A 540 -1.24 6.71 27.57
C TRP A 540 0.21 7.06 27.28
N LEU A 541 0.59 8.26 27.75
CA LEU A 541 1.97 8.75 27.69
C LEU A 541 2.41 9.25 29.06
N GLN A 542 3.61 8.85 29.47
CA GLN A 542 4.37 9.40 30.58
C GLN A 542 5.65 10.04 30.04
N VAL A 543 5.99 11.21 30.61
CA VAL A 543 7.26 11.88 30.35
C VAL A 543 7.88 12.17 31.70
N ASP A 544 9.04 11.56 31.98
CA ASP A 544 9.82 11.79 33.21
C ASP A 544 11.04 12.64 32.85
N GLN A 545 11.38 13.60 33.76
CA GLN A 545 12.59 14.38 33.63
C GLN A 545 13.82 13.46 33.81
N GLY A 546 14.83 13.64 32.97
CA GLY A 546 16.06 12.87 33.01
C GLY A 546 16.95 13.19 34.21
#